data_d0869d4cfe0578d36345db21d5c71e5e
#
_entry.id   d0869d4cfe0578d36345db21d5c71e5e
#
_cell.length_a   1.000
_cell.length_b   1.000
_cell.length_c   1.000
_cell.angle_alpha   90.00
_cell.angle_beta   90.00
_cell.angle_gamma   90.00
#
_symmetry.space_group_name_H-M   'P 1'
#
loop_
_entity.id
_entity.type
_entity.pdbx_description
1 polymer ?
#
loop_
_entity_poly.entity_id
_entity_poly.type
_entity_poly.pdbx_seq_one_letter_code
_entity_poly.pdbx_strand_id
1 'polypeptide(L)'
;MGYYDGIGGTEQASAYTVSDWLELPTLLVANPQGMGCSIAAVCRGFQTFRTPNPICGILLNGVRRGMAAYYREILERETGLPVLGCLPQLSEVQLESRHLGLMTAGEVSRLDEKVRFLGKTAEETMQLDQILELARKAPPLPEVPLLSKPQPSFRLGIAQDRAFCFYYAENLELLEHYGAELVPLSPLEDAALPENLDGLYFGGGYPELYLPQLSGNTLFLESLRQAAETGIPIWGECGGFLYLQQSMAGTDGIRYPMAGLLSGDAALGERLCRFGYVTLTARQDTVFGKAGASIPAHEFHYADSTANGNAFLVQRPNGKTWEAMQCRGNIIGGFPHLYFPANPEFPMQFAAACRAYRKKRGGIC
;
A
#
# COMPACT_ATOMS: atom_id res chain seq x y z
N MET A 1 -0.24 13.18 -5.53
CA MET A 1 1.14 13.66 -5.84
C MET A 1 1.16 14.07 -7.29
N GLY A 2 1.87 15.14 -7.62
CA GLY A 2 2.05 15.57 -9.00
C GLY A 2 3.07 14.71 -9.75
N TYR A 3 3.14 14.91 -11.08
CA TYR A 3 3.98 14.13 -11.99
C TYR A 3 5.47 14.14 -11.61
N TYR A 4 5.97 15.28 -11.11
CA TYR A 4 7.36 15.46 -10.68
C TYR A 4 7.58 15.33 -9.16
N ASP A 5 6.53 15.04 -8.41
CA ASP A 5 6.65 14.95 -6.95
C ASP A 5 7.22 13.59 -6.55
N GLY A 6 8.38 13.61 -5.92
CA GLY A 6 9.09 12.44 -5.44
C GLY A 6 9.56 12.57 -3.99
N ILE A 7 10.62 11.89 -3.66
CA ILE A 7 11.15 11.83 -2.30
C ILE A 7 11.75 13.18 -1.88
N GLY A 8 11.31 13.72 -0.75
CA GLY A 8 11.95 14.88 -0.11
C GLY A 8 11.94 16.17 -0.94
N GLY A 9 10.96 16.35 -1.83
CA GLY A 9 10.88 17.53 -2.72
C GLY A 9 11.78 17.41 -3.95
N THR A 10 12.30 16.24 -4.24
CA THR A 10 12.99 15.88 -5.48
C THR A 10 12.03 15.16 -6.42
N GLU A 11 12.47 14.88 -7.65
CA GLU A 11 11.76 14.03 -8.59
C GLU A 11 12.06 12.53 -8.42
N GLN A 12 12.98 12.18 -7.54
CA GLN A 12 13.35 10.78 -7.29
C GLN A 12 12.13 9.96 -6.84
N ALA A 13 11.89 8.83 -7.50
CA ALA A 13 10.71 7.99 -7.31
C ALA A 13 9.37 8.68 -7.67
N SER A 14 9.40 9.73 -8.52
CA SER A 14 8.18 10.35 -9.09
C SER A 14 7.67 9.54 -10.30
N ALA A 15 6.45 9.85 -10.74
CA ALA A 15 5.92 9.30 -11.99
C ALA A 15 6.80 9.65 -13.20
N TYR A 16 7.39 10.85 -13.22
CA TYR A 16 8.37 11.27 -14.23
C TYR A 16 9.57 10.32 -14.24
N THR A 17 10.21 10.07 -13.09
CA THR A 17 11.38 9.21 -13.01
C THR A 17 11.08 7.80 -13.54
N VAL A 18 9.92 7.23 -13.22
CA VAL A 18 9.52 5.91 -13.71
C VAL A 18 9.31 5.93 -15.22
N SER A 19 8.61 6.94 -15.74
CA SER A 19 8.37 7.04 -17.19
C SER A 19 9.64 7.30 -18.00
N ASP A 20 10.59 8.05 -17.44
CA ASP A 20 11.89 8.32 -18.06
C ASP A 20 12.77 7.06 -18.08
N TRP A 21 12.91 6.35 -16.97
CA TRP A 21 13.70 5.11 -16.89
C TRP A 21 13.19 4.00 -17.80
N LEU A 22 11.88 3.91 -17.97
CA LEU A 22 11.24 2.90 -18.81
C LEU A 22 10.98 3.39 -20.24
N GLU A 23 11.37 4.62 -20.56
CA GLU A 23 11.13 5.29 -21.86
C GLU A 23 9.65 5.21 -22.29
N LEU A 24 8.73 5.36 -21.33
CA LEU A 24 7.30 5.18 -21.58
C LEU A 24 6.66 6.45 -22.15
N PRO A 25 5.91 6.34 -23.26
CA PRO A 25 5.05 7.43 -23.71
C PRO A 25 4.01 7.77 -22.63
N THR A 26 3.95 9.03 -22.23
CA THR A 26 3.18 9.47 -21.07
C THR A 26 2.02 10.37 -21.49
N LEU A 27 0.82 10.13 -20.97
CA LEU A 27 -0.33 11.00 -21.13
C LEU A 27 -0.52 11.86 -19.88
N LEU A 28 -0.52 13.19 -20.08
CA LEU A 28 -0.78 14.13 -19.00
C LEU A 28 -2.29 14.26 -18.75
N VAL A 29 -2.75 13.82 -17.58
CA VAL A 29 -4.15 14.03 -17.17
C VAL A 29 -4.25 15.36 -16.42
N ALA A 30 -5.01 16.31 -16.95
CA ALA A 30 -5.17 17.64 -16.39
C ALA A 30 -6.65 17.97 -16.12
N ASN A 31 -6.90 18.73 -15.05
CA ASN A 31 -8.24 19.23 -14.72
C ASN A 31 -8.33 20.73 -15.03
N PRO A 32 -9.14 21.14 -16.01
CA PRO A 32 -9.27 22.55 -16.41
C PRO A 32 -10.25 23.37 -15.56
N GLN A 33 -10.76 22.81 -14.46
CA GLN A 33 -11.77 23.49 -13.64
C GLN A 33 -11.28 24.84 -13.13
N GLY A 34 -12.07 25.88 -13.37
CA GLY A 34 -11.73 27.26 -12.98
C GLY A 34 -10.68 27.94 -13.86
N MET A 35 -10.22 27.29 -14.94
CA MET A 35 -9.20 27.81 -15.84
C MET A 35 -9.77 28.04 -17.24
N GLY A 36 -9.28 29.09 -17.91
CA GLY A 36 -9.40 29.27 -19.36
C GLY A 36 -8.09 28.91 -20.04
N CYS A 37 -7.47 29.86 -20.74
CA CYS A 37 -6.17 29.69 -21.42
C CYS A 37 -5.04 29.26 -20.44
N SER A 38 -5.15 29.55 -19.15
CA SER A 38 -4.14 29.22 -18.13
C SER A 38 -3.84 27.73 -18.02
N ILE A 39 -4.77 26.84 -18.40
CA ILE A 39 -4.51 25.39 -18.43
C ILE A 39 -3.39 25.05 -19.42
N ALA A 40 -3.26 25.80 -20.52
CA ALA A 40 -2.18 25.61 -21.48
C ALA A 40 -0.81 25.93 -20.88
N ALA A 41 -0.72 27.01 -20.07
CA ALA A 41 0.50 27.34 -19.35
C ALA A 41 0.90 26.23 -18.35
N VAL A 42 -0.08 25.64 -17.65
CA VAL A 42 0.16 24.49 -16.75
C VAL A 42 0.69 23.31 -17.53
N CYS A 43 0.00 22.88 -18.59
CA CYS A 43 0.43 21.72 -19.41
C CYS A 43 1.80 21.97 -20.06
N ARG A 44 2.04 23.21 -20.56
CA ARG A 44 3.33 23.60 -21.12
C ARG A 44 4.44 23.54 -20.07
N GLY A 45 4.16 23.97 -18.84
CA GLY A 45 5.08 23.87 -17.72
C GLY A 45 5.49 22.41 -17.46
N PHE A 46 4.54 21.48 -17.39
CA PHE A 46 4.83 20.06 -17.28
C PHE A 46 5.68 19.53 -18.46
N GLN A 47 5.35 19.94 -19.69
CA GLN A 47 6.06 19.51 -20.89
C GLN A 47 7.52 20.00 -20.93
N THR A 48 7.82 21.17 -20.40
CA THR A 48 9.14 21.82 -20.55
C THR A 48 9.99 21.81 -19.27
N PHE A 49 9.46 21.33 -18.16
CA PHE A 49 10.15 21.38 -16.87
C PHE A 49 11.39 20.50 -16.83
N ARG A 50 11.41 19.40 -17.58
CA ARG A 50 12.56 18.49 -17.73
C ARG A 50 12.78 18.14 -19.19
N THR A 51 14.03 17.75 -19.50
CA THR A 51 14.45 17.25 -20.80
C THR A 51 15.37 16.05 -20.55
N PRO A 52 15.10 14.85 -21.12
CA PRO A 52 13.95 14.56 -22.00
C PRO A 52 12.60 14.60 -21.26
N ASN A 53 11.51 14.71 -22.03
CA ASN A 53 10.16 14.68 -21.48
C ASN A 53 9.28 13.72 -22.27
N PRO A 54 8.79 12.63 -21.66
CA PRO A 54 8.01 11.59 -22.33
C PRO A 54 6.53 11.93 -22.53
N ILE A 55 6.06 13.13 -22.12
CA ILE A 55 4.67 13.54 -22.33
C ILE A 55 4.39 13.70 -23.82
N CYS A 56 3.50 12.86 -24.34
CA CYS A 56 3.17 12.79 -25.77
C CYS A 56 1.69 13.06 -26.09
N GLY A 57 0.85 13.34 -25.08
CA GLY A 57 -0.56 13.66 -25.26
C GLY A 57 -1.19 14.16 -23.97
N ILE A 58 -2.38 14.75 -24.09
CA ILE A 58 -3.14 15.32 -22.99
C ILE A 58 -4.52 14.67 -22.91
N LEU A 59 -4.95 14.33 -21.70
CA LEU A 59 -6.32 13.96 -21.35
C LEU A 59 -6.87 15.00 -20.36
N LEU A 60 -8.06 15.50 -20.63
CA LEU A 60 -8.74 16.43 -19.71
C LEU A 60 -9.78 15.67 -18.88
N ASN A 61 -9.77 15.87 -17.58
CA ASN A 61 -10.73 15.29 -16.65
C ASN A 61 -11.58 16.38 -16.00
N GLY A 62 -12.89 16.14 -15.86
CA GLY A 62 -13.83 17.08 -15.24
C GLY A 62 -14.20 18.27 -16.14
N VAL A 63 -14.24 18.07 -17.44
CA VAL A 63 -14.58 19.10 -18.43
C VAL A 63 -16.07 19.42 -18.37
N ARG A 64 -16.44 20.71 -18.33
CA ARG A 64 -17.83 21.12 -18.47
C ARG A 64 -18.37 20.82 -19.89
N ARG A 65 -19.63 20.39 -19.98
CA ARG A 65 -20.31 20.16 -21.28
C ARG A 65 -20.13 21.38 -22.21
N GLY A 66 -19.80 21.11 -23.47
CA GLY A 66 -19.61 22.13 -24.50
C GLY A 66 -18.22 22.80 -24.51
N MET A 67 -17.37 22.59 -23.51
CA MET A 67 -16.05 23.20 -23.44
C MET A 67 -14.91 22.38 -24.04
N ALA A 68 -15.17 21.14 -24.44
CA ALA A 68 -14.13 20.25 -24.94
C ALA A 68 -13.41 20.79 -26.19
N ALA A 69 -14.14 21.32 -27.17
CA ALA A 69 -13.56 21.91 -28.39
C ALA A 69 -12.66 23.13 -28.06
N TYR A 70 -13.12 23.99 -27.15
CA TYR A 70 -12.38 25.17 -26.71
C TYR A 70 -11.03 24.79 -26.08
N TYR A 71 -11.03 23.84 -25.16
CA TYR A 71 -9.80 23.41 -24.50
C TYR A 71 -8.87 22.67 -25.47
N ARG A 72 -9.41 21.83 -26.36
CA ARG A 72 -8.64 21.14 -27.37
C ARG A 72 -7.88 22.13 -28.26
N GLU A 73 -8.56 23.11 -28.84
CA GLU A 73 -7.95 24.11 -29.71
C GLU A 73 -6.81 24.87 -29.03
N ILE A 74 -7.02 25.34 -27.81
CA ILE A 74 -6.02 26.09 -27.06
C ILE A 74 -4.81 25.21 -26.74
N LEU A 75 -5.05 24.01 -26.19
CA LEU A 75 -3.98 23.13 -25.74
C LEU A 75 -3.13 22.63 -26.91
N GLU A 76 -3.75 22.19 -28.00
CA GLU A 76 -3.02 21.72 -29.18
C GLU A 76 -2.19 22.86 -29.81
N ARG A 77 -2.74 24.08 -29.89
CA ARG A 77 -2.01 25.24 -30.38
C ARG A 77 -0.82 25.61 -29.49
N GLU A 78 -1.01 25.69 -28.18
CA GLU A 78 0.01 26.21 -27.26
C GLU A 78 1.06 25.17 -26.86
N THR A 79 0.70 23.88 -26.81
CA THR A 79 1.62 22.81 -26.41
C THR A 79 2.19 22.00 -27.59
N GLY A 80 1.50 21.99 -28.72
CA GLY A 80 1.80 21.08 -29.84
C GLY A 80 1.48 19.61 -29.57
N LEU A 81 0.87 19.28 -28.42
CA LEU A 81 0.50 17.93 -28.04
C LEU A 81 -0.97 17.65 -28.41
N PRO A 82 -1.33 16.45 -28.87
CA PRO A 82 -2.71 16.10 -29.14
C PRO A 82 -3.52 16.00 -27.83
N VAL A 83 -4.75 16.50 -27.85
CA VAL A 83 -5.73 16.28 -26.78
C VAL A 83 -6.56 15.06 -27.12
N LEU A 84 -6.22 13.94 -26.50
CA LEU A 84 -6.74 12.60 -26.81
C LEU A 84 -8.06 12.25 -26.10
N GLY A 85 -8.55 13.14 -25.27
CA GLY A 85 -9.86 12.96 -24.62
C GLY A 85 -10.22 14.08 -23.69
N CYS A 86 -11.55 14.25 -23.50
CA CYS A 86 -12.13 15.21 -22.59
C CYS A 86 -13.24 14.54 -21.78
N LEU A 87 -12.86 13.91 -20.65
CA LEU A 87 -13.84 13.28 -19.77
C LEU A 87 -14.70 14.35 -19.09
N PRO A 88 -16.04 14.26 -19.18
CA PRO A 88 -16.91 15.23 -18.55
C PRO A 88 -16.93 15.09 -17.03
N GLN A 89 -17.50 16.09 -16.36
CA GLN A 89 -17.81 16.00 -14.94
C GLN A 89 -18.94 14.97 -14.73
N LEU A 90 -18.69 13.95 -13.93
CA LEU A 90 -19.61 12.81 -13.70
C LEU A 90 -19.94 12.75 -12.20
N SER A 91 -21.18 13.08 -11.85
CA SER A 91 -21.68 12.96 -10.47
C SER A 91 -21.99 11.52 -10.07
N GLU A 92 -22.32 10.67 -11.07
CA GLU A 92 -22.80 9.30 -10.88
C GLU A 92 -21.70 8.32 -10.46
N VAL A 93 -20.44 8.69 -10.69
CA VAL A 93 -19.29 7.81 -10.45
C VAL A 93 -18.32 8.36 -9.42
N GLN A 94 -18.78 9.20 -8.52
CA GLN A 94 -17.95 9.67 -7.43
C GLN A 94 -17.56 8.48 -6.53
N LEU A 95 -16.26 8.36 -6.29
CA LEU A 95 -15.71 7.45 -5.30
C LEU A 95 -15.54 8.23 -4.00
N GLU A 96 -16.13 7.72 -2.93
CA GLU A 96 -15.95 8.30 -1.61
C GLU A 96 -14.50 8.11 -1.16
N SER A 97 -13.95 9.14 -0.52
CA SER A 97 -12.62 9.09 0.05
C SER A 97 -12.71 9.08 1.58
N ARG A 98 -11.80 8.38 2.23
CA ARG A 98 -11.61 8.35 3.67
C ARG A 98 -10.39 9.18 4.08
N HIS A 99 -10.21 9.37 5.39
CA HIS A 99 -9.03 10.08 5.91
C HIS A 99 -7.70 9.44 5.48
N LEU A 100 -7.65 8.12 5.30
CA LEU A 100 -6.47 7.35 4.88
C LEU A 100 -6.49 6.96 3.40
N GLY A 101 -7.33 7.59 2.58
CA GLY A 101 -7.42 7.29 1.16
C GLY A 101 -8.81 6.89 0.69
N LEU A 102 -8.89 6.19 -0.43
CA LEU A 102 -10.15 5.73 -1.03
C LEU A 102 -10.72 4.54 -0.26
N MET A 103 -12.03 4.33 -0.39
CA MET A 103 -12.66 3.07 0.01
C MET A 103 -12.06 1.92 -0.80
N THR A 104 -11.94 0.74 -0.17
CA THR A 104 -11.49 -0.45 -0.89
C THR A 104 -12.49 -0.88 -1.95
N ALA A 105 -12.04 -1.56 -3.00
CA ALA A 105 -12.91 -1.99 -4.10
C ALA A 105 -14.12 -2.82 -3.60
N GLY A 106 -13.93 -3.65 -2.58
CA GLY A 106 -15.00 -4.47 -2.00
C GLY A 106 -16.07 -3.67 -1.22
N GLU A 107 -15.77 -2.43 -0.85
CA GLU A 107 -16.69 -1.56 -0.10
C GLU A 107 -17.44 -0.57 -1.00
N VAL A 108 -16.95 -0.34 -2.24
CA VAL A 108 -17.61 0.56 -3.18
C VAL A 108 -18.88 -0.10 -3.71
N SER A 109 -20.03 0.44 -3.34
CA SER A 109 -21.31 -0.05 -3.85
C SER A 109 -21.39 0.10 -5.37
N ARG A 110 -21.88 -0.95 -6.04
CA ARG A 110 -22.10 -0.97 -7.50
C ARG A 110 -20.85 -0.63 -8.32
N LEU A 111 -19.67 -1.07 -7.87
CA LEU A 111 -18.39 -0.75 -8.53
C LEU A 111 -18.40 -1.17 -10.01
N ASP A 112 -18.88 -2.38 -10.33
CA ASP A 112 -18.96 -2.87 -11.72
C ASP A 112 -19.81 -1.99 -12.63
N GLU A 113 -20.90 -1.45 -12.11
CA GLU A 113 -21.77 -0.54 -12.88
C GLU A 113 -21.06 0.81 -13.11
N LYS A 114 -20.38 1.33 -12.08
CA LYS A 114 -19.57 2.55 -12.21
C LYS A 114 -18.45 2.38 -13.25
N VAL A 115 -17.75 1.24 -13.22
CA VAL A 115 -16.68 0.92 -14.19
C VAL A 115 -17.24 0.82 -15.60
N ARG A 116 -18.36 0.12 -15.80
CA ARG A 116 -19.01 0.04 -17.14
C ARG A 116 -19.47 1.40 -17.65
N PHE A 117 -20.03 2.22 -16.78
CA PHE A 117 -20.44 3.59 -17.13
C PHE A 117 -19.23 4.45 -17.55
N LEU A 118 -18.13 4.38 -16.79
CA LEU A 118 -16.87 5.07 -17.13
C LEU A 118 -16.30 4.56 -18.46
N GLY A 119 -16.29 3.24 -18.69
CA GLY A 119 -15.83 2.64 -19.94
C GLY A 119 -16.62 3.17 -21.15
N LYS A 120 -17.95 3.15 -21.08
CA LYS A 120 -18.80 3.71 -22.14
C LYS A 120 -18.54 5.21 -22.37
N THR A 121 -18.40 5.99 -21.28
CA THR A 121 -18.07 7.41 -21.39
C THR A 121 -16.71 7.63 -22.04
N ALA A 122 -15.71 6.79 -21.71
CA ALA A 122 -14.39 6.87 -22.35
C ALA A 122 -14.47 6.56 -23.86
N GLU A 123 -15.22 5.55 -24.28
CA GLU A 123 -15.46 5.23 -25.70
C GLU A 123 -16.06 6.43 -26.46
N GLU A 124 -16.95 7.19 -25.83
CA GLU A 124 -17.62 8.34 -26.43
C GLU A 124 -16.75 9.63 -26.44
N THR A 125 -15.81 9.76 -25.51
CA THR A 125 -15.12 11.02 -25.25
C THR A 125 -13.61 11.00 -25.43
N MET A 126 -13.02 9.83 -25.64
CA MET A 126 -11.57 9.63 -25.81
C MET A 126 -11.26 9.03 -27.18
N GLN A 127 -10.06 9.33 -27.68
CA GLN A 127 -9.53 8.78 -28.93
C GLN A 127 -8.72 7.50 -28.61
N LEU A 128 -9.44 6.43 -28.24
CA LEU A 128 -8.83 5.21 -27.71
C LEU A 128 -7.82 4.58 -28.70
N ASP A 129 -8.12 4.59 -30.00
CA ASP A 129 -7.18 4.05 -31.00
C ASP A 129 -5.87 4.80 -31.02
N GLN A 130 -5.89 6.12 -30.93
CA GLN A 130 -4.66 6.94 -30.87
C GLN A 130 -3.89 6.71 -29.56
N ILE A 131 -4.60 6.53 -28.44
CA ILE A 131 -3.97 6.17 -27.16
C ILE A 131 -3.26 4.81 -27.29
N LEU A 132 -3.91 3.82 -27.91
CA LEU A 132 -3.29 2.51 -28.17
C LEU A 132 -2.08 2.60 -29.11
N GLU A 133 -2.15 3.45 -30.14
CA GLU A 133 -1.00 3.69 -31.02
C GLU A 133 0.19 4.30 -30.29
N LEU A 134 -0.06 5.23 -29.36
CA LEU A 134 0.99 5.79 -28.51
C LEU A 134 1.56 4.72 -27.57
N ALA A 135 0.70 3.92 -26.95
CA ALA A 135 1.14 2.84 -26.07
C ALA A 135 2.03 1.80 -26.78
N ARG A 136 1.75 1.50 -28.07
CA ARG A 136 2.57 0.59 -28.89
C ARG A 136 3.99 1.12 -29.19
N LYS A 137 4.25 2.39 -28.96
CA LYS A 137 5.59 3.00 -29.09
C LYS A 137 6.46 2.77 -27.86
N ALA A 138 5.91 2.25 -26.78
CA ALA A 138 6.70 1.88 -25.61
C ALA A 138 7.74 0.82 -26.00
N PRO A 139 8.99 0.93 -25.54
CA PRO A 139 10.00 -0.09 -25.82
C PRO A 139 9.61 -1.40 -25.12
N PRO A 140 10.07 -2.55 -25.65
CA PRO A 140 9.90 -3.82 -24.96
C PRO A 140 10.64 -3.76 -23.61
N LEU A 141 9.97 -4.15 -22.56
CA LEU A 141 10.63 -4.31 -21.26
C LEU A 141 11.54 -5.55 -21.30
N PRO A 142 12.69 -5.53 -20.59
CA PRO A 142 13.52 -6.71 -20.46
C PRO A 142 12.70 -7.85 -19.81
N GLU A 143 12.92 -9.06 -20.32
CA GLU A 143 12.33 -10.24 -19.68
C GLU A 143 12.90 -10.39 -18.26
N VAL A 144 12.02 -10.30 -17.27
CA VAL A 144 12.38 -10.60 -15.88
C VAL A 144 11.92 -12.02 -15.60
N PRO A 145 12.81 -12.91 -15.12
CA PRO A 145 12.41 -14.24 -14.72
C PRO A 145 11.32 -14.17 -13.66
N LEU A 146 10.21 -14.86 -13.90
CA LEU A 146 9.17 -15.00 -12.90
C LEU A 146 9.75 -15.71 -11.67
N LEU A 147 9.39 -15.23 -10.48
CA LEU A 147 9.75 -15.91 -9.24
C LEU A 147 9.16 -17.33 -9.27
N SER A 148 10.02 -18.32 -9.06
CA SER A 148 9.56 -19.71 -8.94
C SER A 148 8.74 -19.86 -7.64
N LYS A 149 7.66 -20.63 -7.72
CA LYS A 149 6.91 -21.06 -6.53
C LYS A 149 7.28 -22.51 -6.23
N PRO A 150 8.21 -22.75 -5.28
CA PRO A 150 8.58 -24.11 -4.89
C PRO A 150 7.41 -24.80 -4.18
N GLN A 151 7.54 -26.11 -3.94
CA GLN A 151 6.57 -26.82 -3.08
C GLN A 151 6.55 -26.16 -1.70
N PRO A 152 5.36 -25.93 -1.12
CA PRO A 152 5.24 -25.25 0.16
C PRO A 152 6.01 -25.97 1.27
N SER A 153 6.81 -25.23 2.01
CA SER A 153 7.62 -25.72 3.12
C SER A 153 7.14 -25.26 4.49
N PHE A 154 6.22 -24.32 4.53
CA PHE A 154 5.55 -23.84 5.74
C PHE A 154 4.21 -23.17 5.37
N ARG A 155 3.30 -23.06 6.34
CA ARG A 155 1.98 -22.43 6.20
C ARG A 155 1.96 -21.09 6.93
N LEU A 156 1.68 -20.03 6.19
CA LEU A 156 1.64 -18.66 6.70
C LEU A 156 0.20 -18.14 6.70
N GLY A 157 -0.36 -17.91 7.88
CA GLY A 157 -1.65 -17.27 8.03
C GLY A 157 -1.56 -15.78 7.67
N ILE A 158 -2.38 -15.33 6.72
CA ILE A 158 -2.45 -13.93 6.27
C ILE A 158 -3.80 -13.37 6.66
N ALA A 159 -3.84 -12.34 7.51
CA ALA A 159 -5.08 -11.65 7.84
C ALA A 159 -5.62 -10.93 6.61
N GLN A 160 -6.74 -11.36 6.06
CA GLN A 160 -7.28 -10.83 4.81
C GLN A 160 -8.79 -10.68 4.91
N ASP A 161 -9.22 -9.49 5.34
CA ASP A 161 -10.62 -9.09 5.42
C ASP A 161 -10.74 -7.57 5.27
N ARG A 162 -11.91 -7.01 5.62
CA ARG A 162 -12.14 -5.57 5.52
C ARG A 162 -11.30 -4.72 6.49
N ALA A 163 -10.83 -5.31 7.58
CA ALA A 163 -9.96 -4.64 8.55
C ALA A 163 -8.47 -4.73 8.14
N PHE A 164 -8.07 -5.78 7.40
CA PHE A 164 -6.69 -6.07 7.00
C PHE A 164 -6.62 -6.33 5.51
N CYS A 165 -6.32 -5.30 4.72
CA CYS A 165 -6.40 -5.36 3.26
C CYS A 165 -5.20 -4.73 2.53
N PHE A 166 -4.22 -4.17 3.26
CA PHE A 166 -3.04 -3.57 2.64
C PHE A 166 -1.85 -4.51 2.66
N TYR A 167 -1.57 -5.07 1.51
CA TYR A 167 -0.41 -5.90 1.23
C TYR A 167 0.20 -5.49 -0.10
N TYR A 168 1.52 -5.41 -0.16
CA TYR A 168 2.20 -5.38 -1.46
C TYR A 168 2.11 -6.79 -2.06
N ALA A 169 1.60 -6.89 -3.29
CA ALA A 169 1.50 -8.18 -3.98
C ALA A 169 2.87 -8.86 -4.08
N GLU A 170 3.90 -8.08 -4.37
CA GLU A 170 5.29 -8.54 -4.49
C GLU A 170 5.85 -9.09 -3.17
N ASN A 171 5.39 -8.56 -2.02
CA ASN A 171 5.75 -9.13 -0.72
C ASN A 171 5.19 -10.55 -0.55
N LEU A 172 3.93 -10.75 -0.95
CA LEU A 172 3.27 -12.06 -0.87
C LEU A 172 3.91 -13.05 -1.85
N GLU A 173 4.15 -12.63 -3.09
CA GLU A 173 4.83 -13.45 -4.10
C GLU A 173 6.24 -13.86 -3.66
N LEU A 174 6.97 -12.96 -3.00
CA LEU A 174 8.30 -13.27 -2.49
C LEU A 174 8.25 -14.26 -1.31
N LEU A 175 7.24 -14.18 -0.44
CA LEU A 175 7.02 -15.17 0.61
C LEU A 175 6.67 -16.55 0.02
N GLU A 176 5.84 -16.62 -1.02
CA GLU A 176 5.57 -17.87 -1.75
C GLU A 176 6.84 -18.42 -2.42
N HIS A 177 7.67 -17.54 -3.00
CA HIS A 177 8.97 -17.92 -3.56
C HIS A 177 9.88 -18.55 -2.49
N TYR A 178 9.81 -18.09 -1.25
CA TYR A 178 10.52 -18.71 -0.12
C TYR A 178 9.80 -19.90 0.50
N GLY A 179 8.74 -20.38 -0.13
CA GLY A 179 8.04 -21.63 0.20
C GLY A 179 6.88 -21.47 1.18
N ALA A 180 6.27 -20.28 1.27
CA ALA A 180 5.03 -20.10 2.00
C ALA A 180 3.84 -20.68 1.22
N GLU A 181 2.98 -21.45 1.90
CA GLU A 181 1.58 -21.62 1.56
C GLU A 181 0.82 -20.49 2.27
N LEU A 182 0.27 -19.54 1.51
CA LEU A 182 -0.51 -18.45 2.08
C LEU A 182 -1.91 -18.96 2.46
N VAL A 183 -2.27 -18.86 3.73
CA VAL A 183 -3.55 -19.30 4.27
C VAL A 183 -4.33 -18.05 4.70
N PRO A 184 -5.36 -17.63 3.96
CA PRO A 184 -6.16 -16.50 4.37
C PRO A 184 -6.89 -16.80 5.67
N LEU A 185 -7.01 -15.78 6.53
CA LEU A 185 -7.78 -15.81 7.76
C LEU A 185 -8.46 -14.44 7.98
N SER A 186 -9.58 -14.44 8.67
CA SER A 186 -10.36 -13.23 8.96
C SER A 186 -10.53 -13.03 10.45
N PRO A 187 -9.81 -12.09 11.07
CA PRO A 187 -10.07 -11.68 12.44
C PRO A 187 -11.50 -11.19 12.69
N LEU A 188 -12.21 -10.74 11.65
CA LEU A 188 -13.60 -10.30 11.75
C LEU A 188 -14.61 -11.46 11.75
N GLU A 189 -14.33 -12.56 11.05
CA GLU A 189 -15.34 -13.57 10.71
C GLU A 189 -14.98 -14.98 11.22
N ASP A 190 -13.69 -15.33 11.30
CA ASP A 190 -13.26 -16.64 11.76
C ASP A 190 -13.36 -16.75 13.29
N ALA A 191 -13.85 -17.90 13.78
CA ALA A 191 -13.92 -18.16 15.21
C ALA A 191 -12.56 -18.51 15.84
N ALA A 192 -11.60 -18.99 15.06
CA ALA A 192 -10.25 -19.36 15.51
C ALA A 192 -9.26 -19.33 14.36
N LEU A 193 -7.97 -19.36 14.68
CA LEU A 193 -6.91 -19.55 13.69
C LEU A 193 -7.05 -20.90 12.98
N PRO A 194 -6.80 -20.98 11.67
CA PRO A 194 -6.67 -22.25 10.97
C PRO A 194 -5.59 -23.16 11.61
N GLU A 195 -5.81 -24.46 11.54
CA GLU A 195 -4.85 -25.42 12.09
C GLU A 195 -3.54 -25.44 11.31
N ASN A 196 -2.48 -25.85 11.99
CA ASN A 196 -1.17 -26.13 11.40
C ASN A 196 -0.50 -24.92 10.73
N LEU A 197 -0.72 -23.72 11.23
CA LEU A 197 0.03 -22.54 10.82
C LEU A 197 1.45 -22.57 11.40
N ASP A 198 2.40 -22.06 10.65
CA ASP A 198 3.83 -21.99 11.00
C ASP A 198 4.31 -20.54 11.17
N GLY A 199 3.48 -19.56 10.81
CA GLY A 199 3.67 -18.15 11.00
C GLY A 199 2.38 -17.38 10.78
N LEU A 200 2.34 -16.11 11.20
CA LEU A 200 1.20 -15.20 11.04
C LEU A 200 1.67 -13.84 10.55
N TYR A 201 0.93 -13.28 9.59
CA TYR A 201 1.13 -11.93 9.10
C TYR A 201 -0.18 -11.14 9.11
N PHE A 202 -0.24 -10.13 9.96
CA PHE A 202 -1.32 -9.14 10.02
C PHE A 202 -0.85 -7.89 9.31
N GLY A 203 -1.30 -7.66 8.10
CA GLY A 203 -0.93 -6.50 7.29
C GLY A 203 -1.62 -5.21 7.68
N GLY A 204 -1.45 -4.19 6.86
CA GLY A 204 -2.12 -2.91 7.05
C GLY A 204 -3.61 -2.98 6.74
N GLY A 205 -4.31 -1.91 7.06
CA GLY A 205 -5.75 -1.77 6.84
C GLY A 205 -6.37 -0.74 7.75
N TYR A 206 -7.63 -0.97 8.07
CA TYR A 206 -8.47 -0.05 8.85
C TYR A 206 -9.12 -0.74 10.06
N PRO A 207 -8.35 -1.32 11.00
CA PRO A 207 -8.92 -1.98 12.18
C PRO A 207 -9.77 -1.02 13.03
N GLU A 208 -9.46 0.29 13.00
CA GLU A 208 -10.20 1.34 13.73
C GLU A 208 -11.66 1.46 13.32
N LEU A 209 -12.03 0.99 12.12
CA LEU A 209 -13.42 0.99 11.65
C LEU A 209 -14.22 -0.22 12.15
N TYR A 210 -13.55 -1.21 12.73
CA TYR A 210 -14.12 -2.50 13.11
C TYR A 210 -13.84 -2.88 14.56
N LEU A 211 -13.53 -1.91 15.42
CA LEU A 211 -13.12 -2.16 16.81
C LEU A 211 -14.11 -3.01 17.62
N PRO A 212 -15.44 -2.76 17.56
CA PRO A 212 -16.40 -3.60 18.28
C PRO A 212 -16.36 -5.06 17.81
N GLN A 213 -16.26 -5.30 16.49
CA GLN A 213 -16.22 -6.65 15.93
C GLN A 213 -14.91 -7.37 16.30
N LEU A 214 -13.77 -6.71 16.09
CA LEU A 214 -12.45 -7.26 16.41
C LEU A 214 -12.30 -7.58 17.89
N SER A 215 -12.72 -6.66 18.77
CA SER A 215 -12.70 -6.86 20.23
C SER A 215 -13.71 -7.91 20.70
N GLY A 216 -14.87 -7.97 20.04
CA GLY A 216 -15.94 -8.92 20.36
C GLY A 216 -15.64 -10.36 19.91
N ASN A 217 -14.72 -10.55 18.96
CA ASN A 217 -14.30 -11.89 18.52
C ASN A 217 -13.29 -12.52 19.49
N THR A 218 -13.77 -12.77 20.72
CA THR A 218 -12.94 -13.25 21.84
C THR A 218 -12.32 -14.62 21.59
N LEU A 219 -13.01 -15.50 20.86
CA LEU A 219 -12.51 -16.83 20.53
C LEU A 219 -11.30 -16.75 19.59
N PHE A 220 -11.36 -15.90 18.56
CA PHE A 220 -10.23 -15.68 17.68
C PHE A 220 -9.04 -15.06 18.43
N LEU A 221 -9.28 -14.06 19.27
CA LEU A 221 -8.25 -13.42 20.10
C LEU A 221 -7.59 -14.44 21.06
N GLU A 222 -8.37 -15.35 21.62
CA GLU A 222 -7.85 -16.40 22.49
C GLU A 222 -7.00 -17.39 21.71
N SER A 223 -7.45 -17.87 20.55
CA SER A 223 -6.69 -18.76 19.68
C SER A 223 -5.36 -18.12 19.23
N LEU A 224 -5.37 -16.81 18.94
CA LEU A 224 -4.17 -16.05 18.59
C LEU A 224 -3.17 -15.96 19.76
N ARG A 225 -3.67 -15.71 20.99
CA ARG A 225 -2.82 -15.69 22.20
C ARG A 225 -2.21 -17.06 22.47
N GLN A 226 -2.99 -18.11 22.38
CA GLN A 226 -2.50 -19.49 22.54
C GLN A 226 -1.43 -19.83 21.50
N ALA A 227 -1.64 -19.47 20.23
CA ALA A 227 -0.63 -19.65 19.19
C ALA A 227 0.66 -18.87 19.52
N ALA A 228 0.55 -17.63 19.98
CA ALA A 228 1.70 -16.81 20.35
C ALA A 228 2.54 -17.43 21.50
N GLU A 229 1.90 -18.07 22.47
CA GLU A 229 2.56 -18.78 23.59
C GLU A 229 3.41 -19.95 23.11
N THR A 230 3.07 -20.58 21.97
CA THR A 230 3.89 -21.64 21.38
C THR A 230 5.19 -21.12 20.74
N GLY A 231 5.31 -19.80 20.58
CA GLY A 231 6.46 -19.16 19.94
C GLY A 231 6.37 -19.10 18.42
N ILE A 232 5.17 -19.21 17.83
CA ILE A 232 4.96 -18.99 16.39
C ILE A 232 5.44 -17.59 15.98
N PRO A 233 6.16 -17.42 14.86
CA PRO A 233 6.50 -16.11 14.33
C PRO A 233 5.26 -15.31 13.94
N ILE A 234 5.16 -14.07 14.45
CA ILE A 234 4.03 -13.19 14.18
C ILE A 234 4.57 -11.82 13.73
N TRP A 235 4.07 -11.33 12.61
CA TRP A 235 4.35 -10.00 12.13
C TRP A 235 3.08 -9.17 12.02
N GLY A 236 3.09 -7.96 12.62
CA GLY A 236 2.02 -6.98 12.54
C GLY A 236 2.50 -5.69 11.89
N GLU A 237 1.89 -5.30 10.78
CA GLU A 237 2.23 -4.10 10.01
C GLU A 237 1.10 -3.09 10.07
N CYS A 238 1.38 -1.86 10.50
CA CYS A 238 0.44 -0.74 10.57
C CYS A 238 -0.88 -1.13 11.27
N GLY A 239 -1.96 -1.37 10.55
CA GLY A 239 -3.23 -1.87 11.13
C GLY A 239 -3.05 -3.17 11.92
N GLY A 240 -2.25 -4.10 11.42
CA GLY A 240 -1.89 -5.34 12.12
C GLY A 240 -1.13 -5.08 13.41
N PHE A 241 -0.22 -4.10 13.44
CA PHE A 241 0.45 -3.68 14.65
C PHE A 241 -0.52 -3.16 15.71
N LEU A 242 -1.49 -2.32 15.31
CA LEU A 242 -2.53 -1.81 16.20
C LEU A 242 -3.36 -2.95 16.83
N TYR A 243 -3.71 -3.96 16.01
CA TYR A 243 -4.46 -5.13 16.47
C TYR A 243 -3.67 -6.03 17.43
N LEU A 244 -2.36 -6.11 17.28
CA LEU A 244 -1.50 -6.90 18.17
C LEU A 244 -1.25 -6.23 19.53
N GLN A 245 -1.56 -4.93 19.70
CA GLN A 245 -1.40 -4.20 20.96
C GLN A 245 -2.46 -4.56 22.01
N GLN A 246 -2.41 -3.89 23.17
CA GLN A 246 -3.31 -4.16 24.30
C GLN A 246 -4.73 -3.68 24.02
N SER A 247 -4.87 -2.48 23.49
CA SER A 247 -6.17 -1.90 23.17
C SER A 247 -6.07 -0.82 22.08
N MET A 248 -7.23 -0.47 21.53
CA MET A 248 -7.37 0.69 20.66
C MET A 248 -8.59 1.53 21.07
N ALA A 249 -8.41 2.85 21.15
CA ALA A 249 -9.50 3.79 21.39
C ALA A 249 -10.23 4.11 20.08
N GLY A 250 -11.56 3.98 20.11
CA GLY A 250 -12.44 4.39 19.02
C GLY A 250 -12.72 5.90 19.02
N THR A 251 -13.31 6.39 17.95
CA THR A 251 -13.79 7.78 17.84
C THR A 251 -14.95 8.09 18.78
N ASP A 252 -15.60 7.05 19.31
CA ASP A 252 -16.64 7.11 20.34
C ASP A 252 -16.06 7.31 21.76
N GLY A 253 -14.73 7.36 21.91
CA GLY A 253 -14.02 7.43 23.18
C GLY A 253 -13.96 6.11 23.95
N ILE A 254 -14.53 5.03 23.41
CA ILE A 254 -14.48 3.70 24.03
C ILE A 254 -13.13 3.04 23.72
N ARG A 255 -12.56 2.37 24.71
CA ARG A 255 -11.35 1.59 24.57
C ARG A 255 -11.70 0.13 24.37
N TYR A 256 -11.29 -0.40 23.22
CA TYR A 256 -11.56 -1.78 22.79
C TYR A 256 -10.32 -2.64 23.03
N PRO A 257 -10.40 -3.72 23.84
CA PRO A 257 -9.31 -4.69 23.99
C PRO A 257 -8.95 -5.33 22.64
N MET A 258 -7.65 -5.48 22.39
CA MET A 258 -7.10 -6.14 21.19
C MET A 258 -6.34 -7.42 21.58
N ALA A 259 -5.42 -7.89 20.73
CA ALA A 259 -4.73 -9.16 20.97
C ALA A 259 -3.86 -9.18 22.24
N GLY A 260 -3.29 -8.04 22.66
CA GLY A 260 -2.47 -7.92 23.87
C GLY A 260 -1.11 -8.63 23.76
N LEU A 261 -0.62 -8.89 22.58
CA LEU A 261 0.65 -9.55 22.31
C LEU A 261 1.84 -8.58 22.34
N LEU A 262 1.60 -7.33 21.98
CA LEU A 262 2.55 -6.21 22.05
C LEU A 262 2.07 -5.18 23.07
N SER A 263 2.99 -4.39 23.59
CA SER A 263 2.68 -3.36 24.59
C SER A 263 2.01 -2.14 23.95
N GLY A 264 1.30 -1.38 24.77
CA GLY A 264 0.75 -0.08 24.40
C GLY A 264 -0.70 -0.11 24.00
N ASP A 265 -1.22 1.10 23.99
CA ASP A 265 -2.58 1.43 23.63
C ASP A 265 -2.57 2.36 22.44
N ALA A 266 -3.33 2.03 21.41
CA ALA A 266 -3.45 2.82 20.20
C ALA A 266 -4.65 3.78 20.26
N ALA A 267 -4.55 4.88 19.53
CA ALA A 267 -5.66 5.79 19.31
C ALA A 267 -5.54 6.45 17.94
N LEU A 268 -6.66 6.71 17.29
CA LEU A 268 -6.72 7.49 16.06
C LEU A 268 -6.51 8.97 16.40
N GLY A 269 -5.56 9.61 15.73
CA GLY A 269 -5.30 11.04 15.85
C GLY A 269 -6.14 11.86 14.86
N GLU A 270 -6.37 13.14 15.18
CA GLU A 270 -7.03 14.09 14.26
C GLU A 270 -6.14 14.51 13.10
N ARG A 271 -4.84 14.35 13.24
CA ARG A 271 -3.83 14.77 12.26
C ARG A 271 -2.99 13.58 11.83
N LEU A 272 -2.49 13.68 10.61
CA LEU A 272 -1.52 12.72 10.08
C LEU A 272 -0.26 12.69 10.97
N CYS A 273 0.01 11.55 11.59
CA CYS A 273 1.15 11.38 12.50
C CYS A 273 2.45 11.26 11.71
N ARG A 274 2.46 10.39 10.71
CA ARG A 274 3.63 10.18 9.85
C ARG A 274 3.22 9.90 8.43
N PHE A 275 4.06 10.37 7.50
CA PHE A 275 3.88 10.15 6.06
C PHE A 275 5.24 10.17 5.36
N GLY A 276 5.44 9.25 4.44
CA GLY A 276 6.52 9.27 3.46
C GLY A 276 7.49 8.10 3.59
N TYR A 277 8.51 8.15 2.73
CA TYR A 277 9.53 7.11 2.65
C TYR A 277 10.52 7.22 3.80
N VAL A 278 10.94 6.05 4.28
CA VAL A 278 11.88 5.88 5.38
C VAL A 278 12.79 4.69 5.11
N THR A 279 13.94 4.64 5.79
CA THR A 279 14.78 3.45 5.89
C THR A 279 14.78 2.98 7.33
N LEU A 280 14.48 1.69 7.53
CA LEU A 280 14.57 1.03 8.82
C LEU A 280 15.90 0.31 8.93
N THR A 281 16.57 0.44 10.07
CA THR A 281 17.79 -0.32 10.42
C THR A 281 17.57 -1.05 11.73
N ALA A 282 17.70 -2.37 11.73
CA ALA A 282 17.54 -3.21 12.91
C ALA A 282 18.61 -2.87 13.96
N ARG A 283 18.19 -2.65 15.20
CA ARG A 283 19.09 -2.37 16.34
C ARG A 283 19.39 -3.63 17.16
N GLN A 284 18.64 -4.69 16.92
CA GLN A 284 18.78 -5.99 17.56
C GLN A 284 18.43 -7.11 16.58
N ASP A 285 18.78 -8.33 16.94
CA ASP A 285 18.34 -9.52 16.19
C ASP A 285 16.82 -9.67 16.28
N THR A 286 16.19 -9.97 15.17
CA THR A 286 14.73 -10.17 15.05
C THR A 286 14.43 -11.35 14.12
N VAL A 287 13.16 -11.68 13.95
CA VAL A 287 12.71 -12.65 12.93
C VAL A 287 13.00 -12.22 11.49
N PHE A 288 13.39 -10.97 11.27
CA PHE A 288 13.79 -10.43 9.96
C PHE A 288 15.31 -10.41 9.75
N GLY A 289 16.10 -10.85 10.71
CA GLY A 289 17.55 -10.93 10.57
C GLY A 289 18.33 -10.31 11.72
N LYS A 290 19.60 -10.03 11.47
CA LYS A 290 20.55 -9.55 12.44
C LYS A 290 20.49 -8.03 12.62
N ALA A 291 20.99 -7.56 13.78
CA ALA A 291 21.25 -6.15 14.00
C ALA A 291 22.11 -5.57 12.86
N GLY A 292 21.76 -4.35 12.41
CA GLY A 292 22.39 -3.67 11.28
C GLY A 292 21.74 -3.93 9.92
N ALA A 293 20.88 -4.95 9.78
CA ALA A 293 20.11 -5.15 8.56
C ALA A 293 19.15 -3.97 8.33
N SER A 294 19.04 -3.49 7.08
CA SER A 294 18.19 -2.33 6.77
C SER A 294 17.31 -2.57 5.58
N ILE A 295 16.12 -1.92 5.55
CA ILE A 295 15.14 -2.02 4.50
C ILE A 295 14.43 -0.69 4.29
N PRO A 296 14.19 -0.26 3.03
CA PRO A 296 13.27 0.83 2.74
C PRO A 296 11.83 0.47 3.08
N ALA A 297 11.07 1.45 3.55
CA ALA A 297 9.68 1.31 3.89
C ALA A 297 8.92 2.61 3.66
N HIS A 298 7.61 2.56 3.83
CA HIS A 298 6.74 3.72 3.77
C HIS A 298 5.89 3.79 5.04
N GLU A 299 5.73 4.98 5.60
CA GLU A 299 4.77 5.23 6.69
C GLU A 299 3.62 6.09 6.21
N PHE A 300 2.40 5.71 6.58
CA PHE A 300 1.21 6.52 6.37
C PHE A 300 0.16 6.16 7.42
N HIS A 301 0.10 6.92 8.52
CA HIS A 301 -0.86 6.63 9.58
C HIS A 301 -1.28 7.89 10.35
N TYR A 302 -2.55 7.91 10.74
CA TYR A 302 -3.16 8.88 11.66
C TYR A 302 -3.16 8.36 13.09
N ALA A 303 -3.26 7.04 13.27
CA ALA A 303 -3.16 6.44 14.60
C ALA A 303 -1.75 6.58 15.17
N ASP A 304 -1.67 6.68 16.49
CA ASP A 304 -0.42 6.58 17.23
C ASP A 304 -0.58 5.59 18.39
N SER A 305 0.53 5.21 18.99
CA SER A 305 0.57 4.27 20.10
C SER A 305 1.38 4.86 21.25
N THR A 306 0.99 4.49 22.48
CA THR A 306 1.78 4.80 23.68
C THR A 306 3.11 4.05 23.74
N ALA A 307 3.30 3.02 22.87
CA ALA A 307 4.52 2.22 22.80
C ALA A 307 4.83 1.84 21.33
N ASN A 308 5.67 2.65 20.68
CA ASN A 308 6.09 2.42 19.29
C ASN A 308 7.29 1.46 19.13
N GLY A 309 7.93 1.09 20.24
CA GLY A 309 9.08 0.19 20.26
C GLY A 309 10.40 0.86 19.89
N ASN A 310 11.46 0.06 19.90
CA ASN A 310 12.83 0.51 19.66
C ASN A 310 13.71 -0.54 18.96
N ALA A 311 13.09 -1.57 18.38
CA ALA A 311 13.82 -2.65 17.70
C ALA A 311 14.50 -2.17 16.41
N PHE A 312 14.00 -1.07 15.82
CA PHE A 312 14.58 -0.45 14.63
C PHE A 312 14.80 1.05 14.83
N LEU A 313 15.85 1.55 14.22
CA LEU A 313 16.04 2.97 13.96
C LEU A 313 15.43 3.28 12.60
N VAL A 314 14.53 4.26 12.57
CA VAL A 314 13.89 4.76 11.35
C VAL A 314 14.55 6.06 10.96
N GLN A 315 14.87 6.23 9.69
CA GLN A 315 15.48 7.45 9.14
C GLN A 315 14.74 7.94 7.92
N ARG A 316 14.40 9.21 7.89
CA ARG A 316 13.91 9.92 6.70
C ARG A 316 15.05 10.37 5.78
N PRO A 317 14.79 10.62 4.48
CA PRO A 317 15.76 11.19 3.55
C PRO A 317 16.38 12.52 4.02
N ASN A 318 15.65 13.31 4.80
CA ASN A 318 16.15 14.58 5.37
C ASN A 318 17.01 14.41 6.65
N GLY A 319 17.35 13.17 7.02
CA GLY A 319 18.18 12.84 8.18
C GLY A 319 17.43 12.74 9.52
N LYS A 320 16.13 13.08 9.60
CA LYS A 320 15.35 12.93 10.83
C LYS A 320 15.22 11.45 11.20
N THR A 321 15.49 11.11 12.46
CA THR A 321 15.43 9.73 12.97
C THR A 321 14.48 9.59 14.15
N TRP A 322 13.99 8.37 14.38
CA TRP A 322 13.24 7.94 15.56
C TRP A 322 13.33 6.42 15.73
N GLU A 323 13.00 5.95 16.91
CA GLU A 323 12.88 4.52 17.20
C GLU A 323 11.48 4.03 16.87
N ALA A 324 11.37 2.81 16.36
CA ALA A 324 10.11 2.15 16.06
C ALA A 324 10.26 0.63 16.09
N MET A 325 9.14 -0.06 15.85
CA MET A 325 8.98 -1.50 15.85
C MET A 325 9.20 -2.11 17.24
N GLN A 326 8.17 -2.75 17.74
CA GLN A 326 8.27 -3.61 18.90
C GLN A 326 8.74 -4.99 18.49
N CYS A 327 9.57 -5.62 19.32
CA CYS A 327 9.98 -7.01 19.17
C CYS A 327 9.87 -7.70 20.53
N ARG A 328 9.03 -8.76 20.61
CA ARG A 328 8.85 -9.60 21.79
C ARG A 328 8.99 -11.07 21.40
N GLY A 329 10.17 -11.63 21.60
CA GLY A 329 10.43 -12.98 21.09
C GLY A 329 10.29 -13.07 19.58
N ASN A 330 9.42 -13.93 19.10
CA ASN A 330 9.14 -14.10 17.68
C ASN A 330 8.01 -13.18 17.16
N ILE A 331 7.51 -12.26 17.97
CA ILE A 331 6.47 -11.31 17.59
C ILE A 331 7.11 -9.97 17.29
N ILE A 332 6.83 -9.41 16.12
CA ILE A 332 7.31 -8.11 15.71
C ILE A 332 6.17 -7.29 15.13
N GLY A 333 6.14 -5.98 15.40
CA GLY A 333 5.14 -5.10 14.83
C GLY A 333 5.52 -3.63 14.91
N GLY A 334 4.99 -2.85 13.98
CA GLY A 334 5.18 -1.40 13.88
C GLY A 334 4.38 -0.78 12.75
N PHE A 335 4.42 0.57 12.67
CA PHE A 335 3.70 1.31 11.65
C PHE A 335 4.30 1.22 10.24
N PRO A 336 5.65 1.13 10.05
CA PRO A 336 6.22 1.11 8.71
C PRO A 336 5.76 -0.08 7.88
N HIS A 337 5.39 0.19 6.62
CA HIS A 337 5.11 -0.81 5.59
C HIS A 337 6.41 -1.20 4.89
N LEU A 338 6.83 -2.44 5.07
CA LEU A 338 8.08 -2.95 4.49
C LEU A 338 7.88 -3.36 3.04
N TYR A 339 8.81 -2.99 2.16
CA TYR A 339 8.81 -3.46 0.77
C TYR A 339 9.92 -4.50 0.58
N PHE A 340 9.56 -5.76 0.62
CA PHE A 340 10.48 -6.90 0.64
C PHE A 340 11.41 -7.00 -0.58
N PRO A 341 10.97 -6.67 -1.82
CA PRO A 341 11.89 -6.66 -2.96
C PRO A 341 13.10 -5.72 -2.79
N ALA A 342 12.99 -4.69 -1.94
CA ALA A 342 14.11 -3.80 -1.66
C ALA A 342 15.21 -4.42 -0.78
N ASN A 343 14.87 -5.43 0.02
CA ASN A 343 15.83 -6.29 0.72
C ASN A 343 15.25 -7.70 0.93
N PRO A 344 15.47 -8.63 -0.02
CA PRO A 344 14.94 -9.98 0.04
C PRO A 344 15.40 -10.84 1.23
N GLU A 345 16.44 -10.41 1.96
CA GLU A 345 16.87 -11.11 3.18
C GLU A 345 15.81 -11.06 4.28
N PHE A 346 15.04 -9.96 4.36
CA PHE A 346 13.98 -9.82 5.37
C PHE A 346 12.93 -10.94 5.28
N PRO A 347 12.22 -11.14 4.16
CA PRO A 347 11.26 -12.24 4.04
C PRO A 347 11.93 -13.61 4.08
N MET A 348 13.16 -13.76 3.61
CA MET A 348 13.92 -15.01 3.70
C MET A 348 14.16 -15.42 5.15
N GLN A 349 14.55 -14.48 6.02
CA GLN A 349 14.76 -14.76 7.46
C GLN A 349 13.43 -15.04 8.16
N PHE A 350 12.36 -14.30 7.85
CA PHE A 350 11.04 -14.58 8.38
C PHE A 350 10.54 -15.99 7.98
N ALA A 351 10.70 -16.36 6.70
CA ALA A 351 10.40 -17.71 6.21
C ALA A 351 11.26 -18.79 6.92
N ALA A 352 12.53 -18.49 7.19
CA ALA A 352 13.38 -19.39 7.95
C ALA A 352 12.89 -19.57 9.39
N ALA A 353 12.43 -18.52 10.05
CA ALA A 353 11.83 -18.59 11.39
C ALA A 353 10.56 -19.45 11.39
N CYS A 354 9.68 -19.29 10.38
CA CYS A 354 8.47 -20.11 10.22
C CYS A 354 8.82 -21.60 10.03
N ARG A 355 9.80 -21.91 9.17
CA ARG A 355 10.28 -23.29 9.00
C ARG A 355 10.90 -23.89 10.27
N ALA A 356 11.63 -23.08 11.02
CA ALA A 356 12.21 -23.53 12.29
C ALA A 356 11.12 -23.85 13.31
N TYR A 357 10.08 -23.02 13.38
CA TYR A 357 8.91 -23.27 14.22
C TYR A 357 8.18 -24.56 13.81
N ARG A 358 7.94 -24.78 12.51
CA ARG A 358 7.34 -26.01 11.97
C ARG A 358 8.09 -27.25 12.40
N LYS A 359 9.43 -27.24 12.29
CA LYS A 359 10.29 -28.36 12.73
C LYS A 359 10.14 -28.62 14.22
N LYS A 360 10.12 -27.58 15.05
CA LYS A 360 9.94 -27.68 16.50
C LYS A 360 8.57 -28.28 16.85
N ARG A 361 7.50 -27.81 16.20
CA ARG A 361 6.13 -28.32 16.40
C ARG A 361 6.00 -29.78 15.98
N GLY A 362 6.56 -30.16 14.82
CA GLY A 362 6.50 -31.57 14.30
C GLY A 362 7.42 -32.55 15.00
N GLY A 363 8.37 -32.09 15.79
CA GLY A 363 9.27 -32.92 16.59
C GLY A 363 8.78 -33.21 18.03
N ILE A 364 7.61 -32.66 18.39
CA ILE A 364 6.90 -32.97 19.65
C ILE A 364 5.87 -34.08 19.34
N CYS A 365 6.35 -35.29 19.07
CA CYS A 365 5.59 -36.54 19.06
C CYS A 365 6.27 -37.53 20.00
#